data_b3ce24aa0223e96e292a2920c279ace9
#
_entry.id   b3ce24aa0223e96e292a2920c279ace9
#
_cell.length_a   1.000
_cell.length_b   1.000
_cell.length_c   1.000
_cell.angle_alpha   90.00
_cell.angle_beta   90.00
_cell.angle_gamma   90.00
#
_symmetry.space_group_name_H-M   'P 1'
#
loop_
_entity.id
_entity.type
_entity.pdbx_description
1 polymer ?
#
loop_
_entity_poly.entity_id
_entity_poly.type
_entity_poly.pdbx_seq_one_letter_code
_entity_poly.pdbx_strand_id
1 'polypeptide(L)'
;MTCFETVPSESQGRGQSRFLELVAAVEQADSAPQLLRSTRALADALESHRREATAEPPPGDALACLVRILGFNNPGAAVAAVDGLIAGGSSAVSALLEGLDDRNYGARAWAVRALAGIGDVRGLDLLEQALADDIGPSVRRAAAIGMGTLRLASLVPQERSAVQERALQALQGAGHDGEWVVRYAVAAALEKLTLPPEPLEEGRDVALATLVTLADIEREDVPVVRLRARLALNRLSCP
;
A
#
# COMPACT_ATOMS: atom_id res chain seq x y z
N MET A 1 45.70 10.11 7.61
CA MET A 1 44.25 9.96 7.37
C MET A 1 43.84 8.64 8.01
N THR A 2 43.36 8.69 9.23
CA THR A 2 42.93 7.53 10.01
C THR A 2 41.45 7.30 9.74
N CYS A 3 41.12 6.18 9.12
CA CYS A 3 39.73 5.71 8.99
C CYS A 3 39.22 5.37 10.39
N PHE A 4 38.20 6.08 10.87
CA PHE A 4 37.43 5.67 12.02
C PHE A 4 36.45 4.59 11.53
N GLU A 5 36.77 3.32 11.79
CA GLU A 5 35.78 2.25 11.80
C GLU A 5 34.83 2.49 12.99
N THR A 6 33.61 2.86 12.70
CA THR A 6 32.53 2.95 13.70
C THR A 6 32.13 1.53 14.10
N VAL A 7 32.56 1.10 15.29
CA VAL A 7 32.10 -0.16 15.90
C VAL A 7 30.60 0.01 16.20
N PRO A 8 29.70 -0.89 15.72
CA PRO A 8 28.30 -0.81 16.02
C PRO A 8 28.05 -0.93 17.52
N SER A 9 27.09 -0.15 18.06
CA SER A 9 26.74 -0.20 19.47
C SER A 9 26.17 -1.58 19.84
N GLU A 10 26.36 -2.05 21.09
CA GLU A 10 25.86 -3.35 21.56
C GLU A 10 24.33 -3.53 21.39
N SER A 11 23.57 -2.46 21.39
CA SER A 11 22.12 -2.46 21.11
C SER A 11 21.79 -2.74 19.64
N GLN A 12 22.62 -2.24 18.72
CA GLN A 12 22.49 -2.46 17.28
C GLN A 12 22.74 -3.94 16.92
N GLY A 13 23.76 -4.55 17.50
CA GLY A 13 24.06 -5.97 17.30
C GLY A 13 22.95 -6.91 17.77
N ARG A 14 22.26 -6.57 18.87
CA ARG A 14 21.14 -7.38 19.40
C ARG A 14 19.89 -7.30 18.52
N GLY A 15 19.57 -6.11 18.00
CA GLY A 15 18.42 -5.91 17.10
C GLY A 15 18.58 -6.70 15.79
N GLN A 16 19.77 -6.62 15.20
CA GLN A 16 20.07 -7.32 13.94
C GLN A 16 20.10 -8.84 14.12
N SER A 17 20.67 -9.35 15.23
CA SER A 17 20.65 -10.78 15.57
C SER A 17 19.22 -11.33 15.70
N ARG A 18 18.32 -10.59 16.34
CA ARG A 18 16.89 -10.96 16.47
C ARG A 18 16.19 -11.13 15.11
N PHE A 19 16.42 -10.23 14.17
CA PHE A 19 15.81 -10.33 12.84
C PHE A 19 16.36 -11.53 12.06
N LEU A 20 17.67 -11.83 12.15
CA LEU A 20 18.26 -13.01 11.53
C LEU A 20 17.64 -14.32 12.06
N GLU A 21 17.42 -14.41 13.37
CA GLU A 21 16.76 -15.58 13.98
C GLU A 21 15.30 -15.72 13.48
N LEU A 22 14.56 -14.61 13.38
CA LEU A 22 13.18 -14.63 12.90
C LEU A 22 13.08 -14.99 11.42
N VAL A 23 13.98 -14.50 10.57
CA VAL A 23 14.08 -14.89 9.15
C VAL A 23 14.37 -16.37 9.04
N ALA A 24 15.36 -16.87 9.78
CA ALA A 24 15.68 -18.30 9.80
C ALA A 24 14.48 -19.16 10.24
N ALA A 25 13.70 -18.71 11.23
CA ALA A 25 12.47 -19.40 11.67
C ALA A 25 11.38 -19.44 10.59
N VAL A 26 11.28 -18.41 9.73
CA VAL A 26 10.39 -18.41 8.57
C VAL A 26 10.88 -19.40 7.51
N GLU A 27 12.17 -19.40 7.19
CA GLU A 27 12.78 -20.25 6.17
C GLU A 27 12.79 -21.74 6.55
N GLN A 28 12.87 -22.04 7.84
CA GLN A 28 12.83 -23.40 8.36
C GLN A 28 11.41 -23.93 8.64
N ALA A 29 10.38 -23.13 8.36
CA ALA A 29 9.00 -23.55 8.60
C ALA A 29 8.62 -24.73 7.67
N ASP A 30 8.27 -25.89 8.27
CA ASP A 30 7.96 -27.15 7.60
C ASP A 30 6.43 -27.39 7.46
N SER A 31 5.61 -26.51 8.03
CA SER A 31 4.16 -26.61 8.01
C SER A 31 3.48 -25.25 7.86
N ALA A 32 2.26 -25.23 7.28
CA ALA A 32 1.49 -24.01 7.10
C ALA A 32 1.21 -23.25 8.43
N PRO A 33 0.88 -23.93 9.54
CA PRO A 33 0.73 -23.24 10.83
C PRO A 33 2.04 -22.67 11.38
N GLN A 34 3.16 -23.34 11.16
CA GLN A 34 4.48 -22.85 11.59
C GLN A 34 4.89 -21.63 10.75
N LEU A 35 4.74 -21.70 9.43
CA LEU A 35 4.99 -20.57 8.54
C LEU A 35 4.18 -19.33 8.96
N LEU A 36 2.89 -19.49 9.24
CA LEU A 36 2.04 -18.38 9.73
C LEU A 36 2.59 -17.79 11.04
N ARG A 37 2.94 -18.65 12.03
CA ARG A 37 3.45 -18.17 13.32
C ARG A 37 4.79 -17.43 13.17
N SER A 38 5.73 -18.00 12.41
CA SER A 38 7.03 -17.38 12.20
C SER A 38 6.93 -16.07 11.42
N THR A 39 6.09 -16.02 10.38
CA THR A 39 5.83 -14.79 9.61
C THR A 39 5.22 -13.72 10.49
N ARG A 40 4.25 -14.07 11.35
CA ARG A 40 3.65 -13.11 12.28
C ARG A 40 4.66 -12.58 13.29
N ALA A 41 5.53 -13.44 13.84
CA ALA A 41 6.57 -13.01 14.76
C ALA A 41 7.56 -12.01 14.10
N LEU A 42 7.89 -12.24 12.82
CA LEU A 42 8.73 -11.31 12.04
C LEU A 42 8.00 -9.98 11.78
N ALA A 43 6.72 -10.01 11.45
CA ALA A 43 5.90 -8.81 11.25
C ALA A 43 5.76 -7.99 12.55
N ASP A 44 5.52 -8.65 13.68
CA ASP A 44 5.41 -8.02 15.00
C ASP A 44 6.75 -7.37 15.42
N ALA A 45 7.89 -7.97 15.05
CA ALA A 45 9.21 -7.39 15.29
C ALA A 45 9.44 -6.11 14.46
N LEU A 46 8.99 -6.08 13.20
CA LEU A 46 9.04 -4.88 12.35
C LEU A 46 8.13 -3.78 12.88
N GLU A 47 6.94 -4.13 13.35
CA GLU A 47 6.04 -3.16 13.97
C GLU A 47 6.61 -2.58 15.27
N SER A 48 7.29 -3.41 16.09
CA SER A 48 8.00 -2.95 17.29
C SER A 48 9.15 -2.01 16.93
N HIS A 49 9.95 -2.37 15.93
CA HIS A 49 11.04 -1.55 15.40
C HIS A 49 10.54 -0.18 14.92
N ARG A 50 9.42 -0.14 14.21
CA ARG A 50 8.76 1.09 13.75
C ARG A 50 8.31 1.96 14.92
N ARG A 51 7.76 1.36 15.98
CA ARG A 51 7.29 2.08 17.19
C ARG A 51 8.42 2.65 18.02
N GLU A 52 9.56 1.97 18.06
CA GLU A 52 10.76 2.44 18.77
C GLU A 52 11.38 3.66 18.08
N ALA A 53 10.87 4.05 16.90
CA ALA A 53 11.32 5.19 16.11
C ALA A 53 12.85 5.23 15.95
N THR A 54 13.47 4.05 15.79
CA THR A 54 14.91 3.94 15.60
C THR A 54 15.29 4.66 14.30
N ALA A 55 16.43 5.36 14.33
CA ALA A 55 16.94 6.05 13.14
C ALA A 55 17.40 5.07 12.03
N GLU A 56 17.50 3.79 12.36
CA GLU A 56 17.94 2.75 11.44
C GLU A 56 16.77 2.15 10.66
N PRO A 57 16.92 1.95 9.35
CA PRO A 57 15.92 1.22 8.57
C PRO A 57 15.86 -0.25 9.02
N PRO A 58 14.71 -0.91 8.88
CA PRO A 58 14.60 -2.34 9.15
C PRO A 58 15.51 -3.13 8.20
N PRO A 59 16.04 -4.31 8.65
CA PRO A 59 16.95 -5.12 7.83
C PRO A 59 16.32 -5.55 6.49
N GLY A 60 17.06 -5.35 5.39
CA GLY A 60 16.60 -5.69 4.04
C GLY A 60 16.24 -7.16 3.88
N ASP A 61 16.99 -8.07 4.53
CA ASP A 61 16.74 -9.52 4.50
C ASP A 61 15.37 -9.87 5.12
N ALA A 62 14.95 -9.16 6.18
CA ALA A 62 13.64 -9.33 6.79
C ALA A 62 12.52 -8.92 5.82
N LEU A 63 12.68 -7.80 5.13
CA LEU A 63 11.71 -7.32 4.14
C LEU A 63 11.66 -8.25 2.92
N ALA A 64 12.81 -8.65 2.38
CA ALA A 64 12.90 -9.60 1.27
C ALA A 64 12.27 -10.97 1.62
N CYS A 65 12.46 -11.44 2.85
CA CYS A 65 11.81 -12.64 3.34
C CYS A 65 10.28 -12.52 3.28
N LEU A 66 9.71 -11.42 3.77
CA LEU A 66 8.26 -11.18 3.73
C LEU A 66 7.73 -11.08 2.29
N VAL A 67 8.47 -10.45 1.37
CA VAL A 67 8.09 -10.40 -0.05
C VAL A 67 7.99 -11.81 -0.65
N ARG A 68 8.95 -12.70 -0.36
CA ARG A 68 8.87 -14.11 -0.81
C ARG A 68 7.62 -14.82 -0.30
N ILE A 69 7.19 -14.54 0.94
CA ILE A 69 6.00 -15.14 1.54
C ILE A 69 4.72 -14.77 0.79
N LEU A 70 4.66 -13.61 0.15
CA LEU A 70 3.49 -13.19 -0.66
C LEU A 70 3.18 -14.18 -1.80
N GLY A 71 4.20 -14.90 -2.30
CA GLY A 71 4.05 -15.91 -3.35
C GLY A 71 3.60 -17.29 -2.87
N PHE A 72 3.51 -17.52 -1.56
CA PHE A 72 3.18 -18.84 -1.02
C PHE A 72 1.67 -19.04 -0.94
N ASN A 73 1.23 -20.29 -1.14
CA ASN A 73 -0.18 -20.64 -0.97
C ASN A 73 -0.56 -20.78 0.52
N ASN A 74 -0.39 -19.69 1.26
CA ASN A 74 -0.77 -19.58 2.67
C ASN A 74 -1.34 -18.17 2.94
N PRO A 75 -2.67 -17.97 2.76
CA PRO A 75 -3.30 -16.66 2.92
C PRO A 75 -3.04 -16.01 4.30
N GLY A 76 -2.96 -16.81 5.36
CA GLY A 76 -2.69 -16.30 6.71
C GLY A 76 -1.28 -15.71 6.82
N ALA A 77 -0.26 -16.43 6.28
CA ALA A 77 1.10 -15.94 6.24
C ALA A 77 1.23 -14.72 5.33
N ALA A 78 0.53 -14.71 4.18
CA ALA A 78 0.52 -13.56 3.27
C ALA A 78 -0.05 -12.29 3.92
N VAL A 79 -1.14 -12.41 4.70
CA VAL A 79 -1.69 -11.28 5.49
C VAL A 79 -0.66 -10.77 6.48
N ALA A 80 -0.03 -11.66 7.26
CA ALA A 80 0.99 -11.28 8.22
C ALA A 80 2.21 -10.62 7.53
N ALA A 81 2.60 -11.11 6.34
CA ALA A 81 3.67 -10.52 5.55
C ALA A 81 3.32 -9.11 5.06
N VAL A 82 2.08 -8.89 4.60
CA VAL A 82 1.58 -7.55 4.24
C VAL A 82 1.66 -6.60 5.43
N ASP A 83 1.20 -7.03 6.60
CA ASP A 83 1.24 -6.20 7.82
C ASP A 83 2.69 -5.83 8.18
N GLY A 84 3.63 -6.78 8.11
CA GLY A 84 5.05 -6.55 8.34
C GLY A 84 5.70 -5.62 7.30
N LEU A 85 5.33 -5.74 6.02
CA LEU A 85 5.82 -4.85 4.96
C LEU A 85 5.28 -3.41 5.12
N ILE A 86 4.02 -3.26 5.54
CA ILE A 86 3.45 -1.95 5.90
C ILE A 86 4.20 -1.34 7.09
N ALA A 87 4.52 -2.14 8.10
CA ALA A 87 5.35 -1.71 9.24
C ALA A 87 6.76 -1.30 8.81
N GLY A 88 7.36 -1.99 7.82
CA GLY A 88 8.63 -1.64 7.20
C GLY A 88 8.62 -0.31 6.45
N GLY A 89 7.43 0.20 6.10
CA GLY A 89 7.24 1.51 5.51
C GLY A 89 7.98 1.68 4.18
N SER A 90 8.54 2.87 3.96
CA SER A 90 9.26 3.22 2.72
C SER A 90 10.46 2.31 2.42
N SER A 91 11.05 1.68 3.44
CA SER A 91 12.15 0.72 3.25
C SER A 91 11.71 -0.57 2.56
N ALA A 92 10.42 -0.95 2.69
CA ALA A 92 9.88 -2.15 2.05
C ALA A 92 9.59 -1.97 0.55
N VAL A 93 9.49 -0.74 0.05
CA VAL A 93 9.06 -0.47 -1.32
C VAL A 93 10.03 -1.05 -2.35
N SER A 94 11.34 -0.83 -2.18
CA SER A 94 12.33 -1.38 -3.11
C SER A 94 12.28 -2.91 -3.15
N ALA A 95 12.19 -3.56 -1.98
CA ALA A 95 12.07 -5.02 -1.90
C ALA A 95 10.79 -5.53 -2.60
N LEU A 96 9.66 -4.80 -2.46
CA LEU A 96 8.40 -5.13 -3.15
C LEU A 96 8.51 -5.00 -4.67
N LEU A 97 9.11 -3.91 -5.16
CA LEU A 97 9.22 -3.65 -6.61
C LEU A 97 10.23 -4.59 -7.29
N GLU A 98 11.32 -4.96 -6.61
CA GLU A 98 12.38 -5.82 -7.14
C GLU A 98 12.08 -7.32 -6.99
N GLY A 99 11.38 -7.70 -5.90
CA GLY A 99 11.15 -9.09 -5.54
C GLY A 99 9.80 -9.66 -5.99
N LEU A 100 8.98 -8.86 -6.66
CA LEU A 100 7.66 -9.29 -7.11
C LEU A 100 7.77 -10.23 -8.32
N ASP A 101 7.18 -11.43 -8.19
CA ASP A 101 6.94 -12.31 -9.34
C ASP A 101 5.66 -11.90 -10.06
N ASP A 102 5.81 -11.17 -11.18
CA ASP A 102 4.70 -10.68 -12.00
C ASP A 102 3.81 -11.80 -12.56
N ARG A 103 4.31 -13.03 -12.62
CA ARG A 103 3.57 -14.20 -13.09
C ARG A 103 2.70 -14.81 -12.01
N ASN A 104 3.01 -14.54 -10.75
CA ASN A 104 2.26 -15.03 -9.59
C ASN A 104 1.15 -14.04 -9.23
N TYR A 105 -0.08 -14.33 -9.67
CA TYR A 105 -1.25 -13.51 -9.35
C TYR A 105 -1.41 -13.25 -7.85
N GLY A 106 -1.22 -14.29 -7.02
CA GLY A 106 -1.35 -14.16 -5.57
C GLY A 106 -0.31 -13.19 -4.98
N ALA A 107 0.96 -13.34 -5.38
CA ALA A 107 2.04 -12.44 -4.96
C ALA A 107 1.74 -10.99 -5.35
N ARG A 108 1.31 -10.77 -6.60
CA ARG A 108 0.97 -9.44 -7.11
C ARG A 108 -0.19 -8.82 -6.34
N ALA A 109 -1.25 -9.58 -6.07
CA ALA A 109 -2.39 -9.11 -5.29
C ALA A 109 -2.01 -8.65 -3.88
N TRP A 110 -1.14 -9.40 -3.21
CA TRP A 110 -0.65 -9.06 -1.88
C TRP A 110 0.33 -7.88 -1.91
N ALA A 111 1.20 -7.80 -2.93
CA ALA A 111 2.13 -6.68 -3.10
C ALA A 111 1.41 -5.35 -3.33
N VAL A 112 0.38 -5.32 -4.19
CA VAL A 112 -0.48 -4.15 -4.39
C VAL A 112 -1.12 -3.71 -3.07
N ARG A 113 -1.60 -4.67 -2.27
CA ARG A 113 -2.18 -4.38 -0.96
C ARG A 113 -1.14 -3.80 0.02
N ALA A 114 0.09 -4.31 0.02
CA ALA A 114 1.18 -3.78 0.84
C ALA A 114 1.54 -2.35 0.42
N LEU A 115 1.74 -2.11 -0.88
CA LEU A 115 2.04 -0.77 -1.41
C LEU A 115 0.92 0.24 -1.12
N ALA A 116 -0.34 -0.17 -1.26
CA ALA A 116 -1.50 0.65 -0.89
C ALA A 116 -1.49 1.03 0.61
N GLY A 117 -1.08 0.11 1.49
CA GLY A 117 -0.94 0.36 2.92
C GLY A 117 0.27 1.23 3.28
N ILE A 118 1.38 1.09 2.54
CA ILE A 118 2.59 1.92 2.71
C ILE A 118 2.33 3.35 2.25
N GLY A 119 1.66 3.55 1.13
CA GLY A 119 1.35 4.86 0.56
C GLY A 119 2.57 5.63 0.03
N ASP A 120 3.66 4.95 -0.31
CA ASP A 120 4.85 5.59 -0.89
C ASP A 120 4.66 5.80 -2.39
N VAL A 121 5.01 7.00 -2.88
CA VAL A 121 4.81 7.40 -4.28
C VAL A 121 5.60 6.55 -5.29
N ARG A 122 6.67 5.89 -4.87
CA ARG A 122 7.42 4.96 -5.72
C ARG A 122 6.59 3.75 -6.16
N GLY A 123 5.51 3.43 -5.45
CA GLY A 123 4.56 2.39 -5.81
C GLY A 123 3.50 2.81 -6.83
N LEU A 124 3.47 4.09 -7.25
CA LEU A 124 2.40 4.64 -8.09
C LEU A 124 2.25 3.88 -9.42
N ASP A 125 3.36 3.62 -10.13
CA ASP A 125 3.32 2.93 -11.43
C ASP A 125 2.66 1.55 -11.33
N LEU A 126 2.99 0.78 -10.28
CA LEU A 126 2.39 -0.54 -10.06
C LEU A 126 0.92 -0.43 -9.63
N LEU A 127 0.55 0.58 -8.86
CA LEU A 127 -0.84 0.83 -8.48
C LEU A 127 -1.68 1.23 -9.71
N GLU A 128 -1.17 2.09 -10.60
CA GLU A 128 -1.85 2.45 -11.85
C GLU A 128 -2.07 1.24 -12.74
N GLN A 129 -1.00 0.46 -12.99
CA GLN A 129 -1.10 -0.75 -13.80
C GLN A 129 -2.09 -1.75 -13.19
N ALA A 130 -2.03 -1.96 -11.88
CA ALA A 130 -2.94 -2.87 -11.19
C ALA A 130 -4.39 -2.39 -11.26
N LEU A 131 -4.65 -1.08 -11.16
CA LEU A 131 -6.00 -0.52 -11.26
C LEU A 131 -6.57 -0.66 -12.68
N ALA A 132 -5.74 -0.45 -13.71
CA ALA A 132 -6.17 -0.49 -15.10
C ALA A 132 -6.38 -1.92 -15.61
N ASP A 133 -5.44 -2.83 -15.33
CA ASP A 133 -5.28 -4.06 -16.10
C ASP A 133 -5.46 -5.34 -15.29
N ASP A 134 -5.47 -5.30 -13.93
CA ASP A 134 -5.54 -6.53 -13.17
C ASP A 134 -6.91 -7.23 -13.33
N ILE A 135 -6.89 -8.53 -13.56
CA ILE A 135 -8.11 -9.33 -13.76
C ILE A 135 -8.95 -9.45 -12.48
N GLY A 136 -8.32 -9.30 -11.29
CA GLY A 136 -8.96 -9.47 -10.00
C GLY A 136 -9.56 -8.18 -9.44
N PRO A 137 -10.88 -8.11 -9.22
CA PRO A 137 -11.50 -6.92 -8.64
C PRO A 137 -10.93 -6.51 -7.27
N SER A 138 -10.49 -7.48 -6.50
CA SER A 138 -9.86 -7.23 -5.18
C SER A 138 -8.52 -6.51 -5.28
N VAL A 139 -7.77 -6.77 -6.36
CA VAL A 139 -6.49 -6.10 -6.66
C VAL A 139 -6.75 -4.68 -7.14
N ARG A 140 -7.64 -4.51 -8.13
CA ARG A 140 -8.05 -3.18 -8.62
C ARG A 140 -8.61 -2.31 -7.49
N ARG A 141 -9.44 -2.89 -6.62
CA ARG A 141 -9.93 -2.21 -5.41
C ARG A 141 -8.80 -1.75 -4.49
N ALA A 142 -7.81 -2.62 -4.23
CA ALA A 142 -6.67 -2.27 -3.37
C ALA A 142 -5.83 -1.15 -4.01
N ALA A 143 -5.62 -1.20 -5.32
CA ALA A 143 -4.93 -0.16 -6.06
C ALA A 143 -5.65 1.19 -5.99
N ALA A 144 -6.97 1.22 -6.18
CA ALA A 144 -7.78 2.43 -6.02
C ALA A 144 -7.64 3.04 -4.61
N ILE A 145 -7.70 2.20 -3.55
CA ILE A 145 -7.47 2.66 -2.18
C ILE A 145 -6.07 3.25 -2.02
N GLY A 146 -5.05 2.59 -2.59
CA GLY A 146 -3.65 3.03 -2.56
C GLY A 146 -3.46 4.40 -3.16
N MET A 147 -4.10 4.69 -4.29
CA MET A 147 -4.07 6.00 -4.94
C MET A 147 -4.58 7.13 -4.04
N GLY A 148 -5.61 6.88 -3.26
CA GLY A 148 -6.16 7.85 -2.30
C GLY A 148 -5.37 7.97 -1.00
N THR A 149 -4.33 7.15 -0.78
CA THR A 149 -3.55 7.11 0.46
C THR A 149 -2.06 7.41 0.27
N LEU A 150 -1.66 7.89 -0.91
CA LEU A 150 -0.30 8.31 -1.19
C LEU A 150 0.13 9.41 -0.23
N ARG A 151 1.35 9.31 0.29
CA ARG A 151 1.95 10.27 1.22
C ARG A 151 2.71 11.33 0.41
N LEU A 152 2.10 12.48 0.24
CA LEU A 152 2.57 13.54 -0.65
C LEU A 152 3.34 14.64 0.07
N ALA A 153 3.32 14.65 1.42
CA ALA A 153 3.87 15.74 2.23
C ALA A 153 5.38 16.00 2.01
N SER A 154 6.13 14.97 1.63
CA SER A 154 7.58 15.08 1.39
C SER A 154 7.94 15.57 -0.02
N LEU A 155 6.97 15.65 -0.93
CA LEU A 155 7.19 16.06 -2.31
C LEU A 155 7.20 17.59 -2.46
N VAL A 156 8.02 18.09 -3.38
CA VAL A 156 7.93 19.48 -3.82
C VAL A 156 6.60 19.71 -4.58
N PRO A 157 6.06 20.93 -4.62
CA PRO A 157 4.72 21.19 -5.18
C PRO A 157 4.52 20.63 -6.59
N GLN A 158 5.49 20.77 -7.48
CA GLN A 158 5.39 20.30 -8.86
C GLN A 158 5.29 18.77 -8.97
N GLU A 159 6.09 18.05 -8.17
CA GLU A 159 6.02 16.59 -8.11
C GLU A 159 4.70 16.12 -7.50
N ARG A 160 4.22 16.82 -6.47
CA ARG A 160 2.94 16.54 -5.82
C ARG A 160 1.80 16.67 -6.82
N SER A 161 1.73 17.79 -7.56
CA SER A 161 0.69 18.01 -8.59
C SER A 161 0.73 16.92 -9.66
N ALA A 162 1.92 16.53 -10.14
CA ALA A 162 2.05 15.46 -11.12
C ALA A 162 1.56 14.10 -10.61
N VAL A 163 1.87 13.75 -9.36
CA VAL A 163 1.38 12.50 -8.73
C VAL A 163 -0.13 12.56 -8.53
N GLN A 164 -0.68 13.69 -8.08
CA GLN A 164 -2.10 13.89 -7.89
C GLN A 164 -2.87 13.80 -9.22
N GLU A 165 -2.37 14.40 -10.29
CA GLU A 165 -2.97 14.33 -11.62
C GLU A 165 -3.02 12.88 -12.12
N ARG A 166 -1.93 12.12 -12.03
CA ARG A 166 -1.87 10.71 -12.41
C ARG A 166 -2.90 9.89 -11.62
N ALA A 167 -2.90 10.04 -10.29
CA ALA A 167 -3.85 9.34 -9.43
C ALA A 167 -5.30 9.67 -9.77
N LEU A 168 -5.60 10.94 -10.04
CA LEU A 168 -6.93 11.39 -10.44
C LEU A 168 -7.37 10.77 -11.78
N GLN A 169 -6.49 10.78 -12.79
CA GLN A 169 -6.78 10.19 -14.10
C GLN A 169 -7.07 8.70 -14.01
N ALA A 170 -6.26 7.96 -13.25
CA ALA A 170 -6.47 6.53 -13.04
C ALA A 170 -7.79 6.24 -12.29
N LEU A 171 -8.10 7.01 -11.24
CA LEU A 171 -9.36 6.88 -10.49
C LEU A 171 -10.59 7.26 -11.33
N GLN A 172 -10.49 8.30 -12.17
CA GLN A 172 -11.56 8.69 -13.09
C GLN A 172 -11.88 7.55 -14.06
N GLY A 173 -10.86 6.93 -14.68
CA GLY A 173 -11.05 5.77 -15.55
C GLY A 173 -11.72 4.60 -14.83
N ALA A 174 -11.28 4.28 -13.62
CA ALA A 174 -11.84 3.22 -12.80
C ALA A 174 -13.23 3.54 -12.19
N GLY A 175 -13.70 4.78 -12.32
CA GLY A 175 -15.09 5.16 -11.98
C GLY A 175 -16.14 4.41 -12.78
N HIS A 176 -15.76 3.79 -13.90
CA HIS A 176 -16.61 2.96 -14.75
C HIS A 176 -16.30 1.46 -14.68
N ASP A 177 -15.52 1.01 -13.69
CA ASP A 177 -15.18 -0.39 -13.51
C ASP A 177 -16.45 -1.26 -13.40
N GLY A 178 -16.45 -2.43 -14.05
CA GLY A 178 -17.57 -3.36 -13.99
C GLY A 178 -17.94 -3.83 -12.57
N GLU A 179 -16.98 -3.81 -11.67
CA GLU A 179 -17.14 -4.30 -10.30
C GLU A 179 -17.44 -3.16 -9.31
N TRP A 180 -18.56 -3.23 -8.65
CA TRP A 180 -19.00 -2.20 -7.71
C TRP A 180 -18.02 -1.95 -6.55
N VAL A 181 -17.26 -2.98 -6.12
CA VAL A 181 -16.27 -2.86 -5.05
C VAL A 181 -15.11 -1.94 -5.44
N VAL A 182 -14.79 -1.87 -6.74
CA VAL A 182 -13.78 -0.96 -7.29
C VAL A 182 -14.34 0.44 -7.35
N ARG A 183 -15.55 0.64 -7.89
CA ARG A 183 -16.22 1.95 -7.94
C ARG A 183 -16.44 2.55 -6.54
N TYR A 184 -16.78 1.71 -5.56
CA TYR A 184 -16.82 2.13 -4.15
C TYR A 184 -15.48 2.64 -3.64
N ALA A 185 -14.40 1.92 -3.95
CA ALA A 185 -13.04 2.32 -3.57
C ALA A 185 -12.61 3.62 -4.27
N VAL A 186 -12.96 3.79 -5.54
CA VAL A 186 -12.75 5.05 -6.28
C VAL A 186 -13.41 6.22 -5.57
N ALA A 187 -14.68 6.10 -5.17
CA ALA A 187 -15.36 7.18 -4.45
C ALA A 187 -14.67 7.52 -3.11
N ALA A 188 -14.12 6.49 -2.42
CA ALA A 188 -13.36 6.69 -1.20
C ALA A 188 -11.99 7.34 -1.43
N ALA A 189 -11.32 6.98 -2.51
CA ALA A 189 -10.00 7.50 -2.89
C ALA A 189 -10.08 8.96 -3.35
N LEU A 190 -11.08 9.29 -4.18
CA LEU A 190 -11.32 10.67 -4.64
C LEU A 190 -11.60 11.61 -3.46
N GLU A 191 -12.38 11.17 -2.46
CA GLU A 191 -12.59 11.96 -1.23
C GLU A 191 -11.25 12.26 -0.55
N LYS A 192 -10.42 11.23 -0.32
CA LYS A 192 -9.13 11.40 0.36
C LYS A 192 -8.16 12.29 -0.41
N LEU A 193 -8.13 12.16 -1.74
CA LEU A 193 -7.26 12.95 -2.60
C LEU A 193 -7.64 14.44 -2.58
N THR A 194 -8.92 14.76 -2.30
CA THR A 194 -9.46 16.13 -2.29
C THR A 194 -9.50 16.77 -0.89
N LEU A 195 -9.26 16.00 0.17
CA LEU A 195 -9.24 16.47 1.55
C LEU A 195 -7.82 16.83 2.04
N PRO A 196 -7.70 17.72 3.05
CA PRO A 196 -6.42 17.96 3.73
C PRO A 196 -5.76 16.65 4.21
N PRO A 197 -4.42 16.61 4.41
CA PRO A 197 -3.51 17.77 4.48
C PRO A 197 -2.97 18.27 3.13
N GLU A 198 -2.97 17.47 2.07
CA GLU A 198 -2.50 17.87 0.73
C GLU A 198 -3.65 17.74 -0.28
N PRO A 199 -4.62 18.67 -0.25
CA PRO A 199 -5.78 18.59 -1.11
C PRO A 199 -5.40 18.73 -2.59
N LEU A 200 -6.18 18.09 -3.44
CA LEU A 200 -6.08 18.26 -4.88
C LEU A 200 -6.42 19.71 -5.24
N GLU A 201 -5.45 20.45 -5.78
CA GLU A 201 -5.64 21.83 -6.23
C GLU A 201 -6.17 21.86 -7.66
N GLU A 202 -5.47 21.20 -8.57
CA GLU A 202 -5.87 21.04 -9.97
C GLU A 202 -6.71 19.78 -10.16
N GLY A 203 -7.75 19.86 -11.01
CA GLY A 203 -8.61 18.72 -11.30
C GLY A 203 -9.66 18.41 -10.21
N ARG A 204 -9.82 19.26 -9.19
CA ARG A 204 -10.87 19.10 -8.17
C ARG A 204 -12.26 18.95 -8.81
N ASP A 205 -12.53 19.73 -9.85
CA ASP A 205 -13.80 19.67 -10.56
C ASP A 205 -14.02 18.31 -11.25
N VAL A 206 -12.95 17.68 -11.75
CA VAL A 206 -13.00 16.33 -12.33
C VAL A 206 -13.31 15.30 -11.25
N ALA A 207 -12.68 15.41 -10.10
CA ALA A 207 -12.96 14.52 -8.96
C ALA A 207 -14.42 14.63 -8.50
N LEU A 208 -14.93 15.88 -8.37
CA LEU A 208 -16.32 16.13 -8.00
C LEU A 208 -17.29 15.63 -9.07
N ALA A 209 -17.03 15.84 -10.36
CA ALA A 209 -17.86 15.35 -11.45
C ALA A 209 -17.94 13.81 -11.47
N THR A 210 -16.82 13.14 -11.21
CA THR A 210 -16.77 11.67 -11.07
C THR A 210 -17.62 11.21 -9.88
N LEU A 211 -17.49 11.86 -8.73
CA LEU A 211 -18.31 11.56 -7.56
C LEU A 211 -19.81 11.81 -7.80
N VAL A 212 -20.18 12.89 -8.51
CA VAL A 212 -21.57 13.16 -8.91
C VAL A 212 -22.10 12.03 -9.79
N THR A 213 -21.32 11.56 -10.76
CA THR A 213 -21.70 10.42 -11.62
C THR A 213 -21.93 9.16 -10.79
N LEU A 214 -21.05 8.84 -9.84
CA LEU A 214 -21.19 7.70 -8.94
C LEU A 214 -22.33 7.85 -7.92
N ALA A 215 -22.82 9.05 -7.67
CA ALA A 215 -23.95 9.33 -6.78
C ALA A 215 -25.33 9.32 -7.48
N ASP A 216 -25.33 9.32 -8.80
CA ASP A 216 -26.52 9.40 -9.64
C ASP A 216 -27.21 8.03 -9.74
N ILE A 217 -28.53 8.01 -9.51
CA ILE A 217 -29.34 6.80 -9.56
C ILE A 217 -29.53 6.26 -10.99
N GLU A 218 -29.42 7.09 -12.00
CA GLU A 218 -29.59 6.72 -13.41
C GLU A 218 -28.28 6.13 -14.00
N ARG A 219 -27.15 6.36 -13.33
CA ARG A 219 -25.81 5.96 -13.82
C ARG A 219 -25.15 4.87 -12.98
N GLU A 220 -25.44 4.82 -11.69
CA GLU A 220 -24.92 3.83 -10.75
C GLU A 220 -26.07 3.02 -10.16
N ASP A 221 -26.14 1.76 -10.47
CA ASP A 221 -27.22 0.85 -10.04
C ASP A 221 -27.03 0.34 -8.60
N VAL A 222 -25.80 0.36 -8.06
CA VAL A 222 -25.47 -0.20 -6.74
C VAL A 222 -25.66 0.84 -5.63
N PRO A 223 -26.63 0.66 -4.71
CA PRO A 223 -26.94 1.67 -3.70
C PRO A 223 -25.78 2.03 -2.78
N VAL A 224 -24.91 1.07 -2.41
CA VAL A 224 -23.78 1.33 -1.51
C VAL A 224 -22.73 2.22 -2.15
N VAL A 225 -22.53 2.13 -3.48
CA VAL A 225 -21.62 3.03 -4.22
C VAL A 225 -22.19 4.44 -4.22
N ARG A 226 -23.47 4.59 -4.54
CA ARG A 226 -24.16 5.90 -4.49
C ARG A 226 -24.05 6.56 -3.11
N LEU A 227 -24.30 5.79 -2.06
CA LEU A 227 -24.21 6.29 -0.68
C LEU A 227 -22.79 6.72 -0.33
N ARG A 228 -21.78 5.94 -0.78
CA ARG A 228 -20.37 6.28 -0.55
C ARG A 228 -19.98 7.57 -1.28
N ALA A 229 -20.41 7.73 -2.53
CA ALA A 229 -20.14 8.93 -3.31
C ALA A 229 -20.86 10.16 -2.73
N ARG A 230 -22.11 10.03 -2.30
CA ARG A 230 -22.84 11.11 -1.61
C ARG A 230 -22.18 11.53 -0.31
N LEU A 231 -21.67 10.56 0.47
CA LEU A 231 -20.93 10.84 1.69
C LEU A 231 -19.65 11.65 1.38
N ALA A 232 -18.93 11.30 0.32
CA ALA A 232 -17.76 12.05 -0.15
C ALA A 232 -18.14 13.48 -0.52
N LEU A 233 -19.16 13.65 -1.36
CA LEU A 233 -19.65 14.98 -1.78
C LEU A 233 -20.06 15.85 -0.59
N ASN A 234 -20.79 15.29 0.37
CA ASN A 234 -21.19 16.03 1.58
C ASN A 234 -19.97 16.51 2.39
N ARG A 235 -18.95 15.66 2.56
CA ARG A 235 -17.73 16.05 3.28
C ARG A 235 -16.90 17.09 2.54
N LEU A 236 -16.90 17.05 1.21
CA LEU A 236 -16.19 18.00 0.37
C LEU A 236 -16.93 19.35 0.22
N SER A 237 -18.23 19.38 0.54
CA SER A 237 -19.07 20.58 0.53
C SER A 237 -19.11 21.31 1.87
N CYS A 238 -18.67 20.66 2.97
CA CYS A 238 -18.54 21.33 4.27
C CYS A 238 -17.19 22.08 4.31
N PRO A 239 -17.21 23.39 4.59
CA PRO A 239 -16.01 24.23 4.69
C PRO A 239 -15.13 23.85 5.89
#